data_3c954f026b9eddc4f4b5b3ba63ff5890
#
_entry.id   3c954f026b9eddc4f4b5b3ba63ff5890
#
_cell.length_a   1.000
_cell.length_b   1.000
_cell.length_c   1.000
_cell.angle_alpha   90.00
_cell.angle_beta   90.00
_cell.angle_gamma   90.00
#
_symmetry.space_group_name_H-M   'P 1'
#
loop_
_entity.id
_entity.type
_entity.pdbx_description
1 polymer ?
#
loop_
_entity_poly.entity_id
_entity_poly.type
_entity_poly.pdbx_seq_one_letter_code
_entity_poly.pdbx_strand_id
1 'polypeptide(L)'
;DVECLDEVLLHDLEKYTHNDVRDKLIVLHKRGNHGPAYYKRYPKQFSKFSPVCNSNRLHTCSDAQLLNTYDNIILYTDYFLDKIIANLESLSEQYQ
;
A
#
# COMPACT_ATOMS: atom_id res chain seq x y z
N ASP A 1 -1.00 19.06 -4.78
CA ASP A 1 -0.85 18.22 -3.57
C ASP A 1 -0.24 16.88 -3.92
N VAL A 2 0.80 16.50 -3.19
CA VAL A 2 1.41 15.19 -3.30
C VAL A 2 0.77 14.27 -2.26
N GLU A 3 0.08 13.24 -2.73
CA GLU A 3 -0.52 12.25 -1.84
C GLU A 3 0.57 11.35 -1.26
N CYS A 4 0.53 11.16 0.03
CA CYS A 4 1.46 10.27 0.72
C CYS A 4 0.97 8.83 0.58
N LEU A 5 1.66 8.04 -0.24
CA LEU A 5 1.32 6.64 -0.49
C LEU A 5 1.92 5.72 0.57
N ASP A 6 1.32 4.55 0.74
CA ASP A 6 1.72 3.58 1.77
C ASP A 6 3.19 3.15 1.64
N GLU A 7 3.78 3.20 0.46
CA GLU A 7 5.21 2.85 0.26
C GLU A 7 6.17 3.68 1.12
N VAL A 8 5.76 4.86 1.56
CA VAL A 8 6.60 5.68 2.44
C VAL A 8 6.94 4.93 3.74
N LEU A 9 6.08 4.01 4.16
CA LEU A 9 6.30 3.20 5.35
C LEU A 9 7.48 2.24 5.22
N LEU A 10 7.89 1.95 3.98
CA LEU A 10 9.00 1.03 3.72
C LEU A 10 10.37 1.71 3.79
N HIS A 11 10.44 3.04 3.71
CA HIS A 11 11.69 3.79 3.63
C HIS A 11 12.63 3.51 4.82
N ASP A 12 12.07 3.45 6.01
CA ASP A 12 12.86 3.29 7.22
C ASP A 12 12.83 1.87 7.77
N LEU A 13 12.19 0.93 7.06
CA LEU A 13 12.03 -0.43 7.55
C LEU A 13 13.38 -1.12 7.78
N GLU A 14 14.31 -1.00 6.83
CA GLU A 14 15.66 -1.54 6.97
C GLU A 14 16.41 -0.93 8.15
N LYS A 15 16.23 0.37 8.36
CA LYS A 15 16.87 1.11 9.44
C LYS A 15 16.47 0.53 10.82
N TYR A 16 15.22 0.11 10.97
CA TYR A 16 14.72 -0.46 12.22
C TYR A 16 15.08 -1.93 12.39
N THR A 17 15.42 -2.62 11.31
CA THR A 17 15.70 -4.06 11.32
C THR A 17 17.19 -4.39 11.19
N HIS A 18 17.98 -3.47 10.66
CA HIS A 18 19.38 -3.71 10.35
C HIS A 18 20.28 -3.53 11.58
N ASN A 19 21.26 -4.43 11.76
CA ASN A 19 22.29 -4.35 12.81
C ASN A 19 21.77 -4.30 14.26
N ASP A 20 20.57 -4.78 14.52
CA ASP A 20 20.01 -4.86 15.86
C ASP A 20 19.62 -6.30 16.17
N VAL A 21 20.19 -6.86 17.24
CA VAL A 21 19.99 -8.27 17.61
C VAL A 21 18.81 -8.48 18.57
N ARG A 22 18.14 -7.40 18.98
CA ARG A 22 16.99 -7.49 19.90
C ARG A 22 15.72 -7.93 19.16
N ASP A 23 14.85 -8.62 19.86
CA ASP A 23 13.53 -8.91 19.33
C ASP A 23 12.75 -7.62 19.08
N LYS A 24 11.98 -7.58 18.01
CA LYS A 24 11.26 -6.37 17.59
C LYS A 24 9.83 -6.67 17.20
N LEU A 25 8.95 -5.77 17.55
CA LEU A 25 7.60 -5.68 17.00
C LEU A 25 7.50 -4.36 16.22
N ILE A 26 7.25 -4.46 14.92
CA ILE A 26 7.08 -3.30 14.05
C ILE A 26 5.66 -3.28 13.52
N VAL A 27 4.94 -2.18 13.77
CA VAL A 27 3.58 -1.98 13.28
C VAL A 27 3.60 -0.92 12.18
N LEU A 28 3.19 -1.33 10.97
CA LEU A 28 3.07 -0.42 9.83
C LEU A 28 1.59 -0.10 9.62
N HIS A 29 1.18 1.09 10.03
CA HIS A 29 -0.21 1.52 9.92
C HIS A 29 -0.46 2.14 8.54
N LYS A 30 -1.07 1.39 7.66
CA LYS A 30 -1.38 1.79 6.29
C LYS A 30 -2.69 2.57 6.21
N ARG A 31 -2.82 3.43 5.20
CA ARG A 31 -4.13 3.94 4.78
C ARG A 31 -4.90 2.88 3.98
N GLY A 32 -4.18 2.08 3.21
CA GLY A 32 -4.76 0.97 2.46
C GLY A 32 -5.90 1.42 1.57
N ASN A 33 -7.05 0.77 1.71
CA ASN A 33 -8.25 1.05 0.95
C ASN A 33 -9.25 1.93 1.70
N HIS A 34 -8.79 2.78 2.61
CA HIS A 34 -9.65 3.70 3.36
C HIS A 34 -10.26 4.75 2.42
N GLY A 35 -11.60 4.81 2.38
CA GLY A 35 -12.33 5.80 1.60
C GLY A 35 -12.45 7.15 2.28
N PRO A 36 -13.19 8.09 1.67
CA PRO A 36 -13.89 7.95 0.38
C PRO A 36 -13.03 8.22 -0.87
N ALA A 37 -11.83 8.80 -0.73
CA ALA A 37 -10.99 9.16 -1.86
C ALA A 37 -10.14 7.97 -2.33
N TYR A 38 -10.79 6.90 -2.75
CA TYR A 38 -10.13 5.66 -3.16
C TYR A 38 -9.10 5.85 -4.26
N TYR A 39 -9.37 6.73 -5.24
CA TYR A 39 -8.49 6.99 -6.37
C TYR A 39 -7.13 7.58 -5.96
N LYS A 40 -7.00 8.06 -4.74
CA LYS A 40 -5.76 8.61 -4.19
C LYS A 40 -4.91 7.57 -3.45
N ARG A 41 -5.37 6.33 -3.35
CA ARG A 41 -4.72 5.31 -2.52
C ARG A 41 -3.69 4.48 -3.25
N TYR A 42 -3.47 4.70 -4.54
CA TYR A 42 -2.50 3.97 -5.34
C TYR A 42 -1.84 4.88 -6.36
N PRO A 43 -0.57 4.60 -6.74
CA PRO A 43 0.10 5.36 -7.77
C PRO A 43 -0.42 4.99 -9.16
N LYS A 44 -0.22 5.87 -10.13
CA LYS A 44 -0.78 5.77 -11.47
C LYS A 44 -0.44 4.44 -12.17
N GLN A 45 0.76 3.90 -11.96
CA GLN A 45 1.16 2.63 -12.59
C GLN A 45 0.31 1.44 -12.13
N PHE A 46 -0.43 1.56 -11.03
CA PHE A 46 -1.33 0.53 -10.54
C PHE A 46 -2.77 0.74 -10.99
N SER A 47 -3.04 1.74 -11.82
CA SER A 47 -4.36 1.97 -12.42
C SER A 47 -4.56 1.02 -13.61
N LYS A 48 -4.67 -0.27 -13.32
CA LYS A 48 -4.80 -1.33 -14.33
C LYS A 48 -6.24 -1.54 -14.79
N PHE A 49 -7.19 -1.29 -13.92
CA PHE A 49 -8.61 -1.48 -14.19
C PHE A 49 -9.26 -0.12 -14.44
N SER A 50 -10.02 0.01 -15.50
CA SER A 50 -10.67 1.26 -15.90
C SER A 50 -12.05 0.99 -16.49
N PRO A 51 -12.99 1.95 -16.46
CA PRO A 51 -12.83 3.30 -15.91
C PRO A 51 -12.77 3.32 -14.38
N VAL A 52 -12.20 4.39 -13.83
CA VAL A 52 -12.06 4.56 -12.39
C VAL A 52 -12.94 5.69 -11.86
N CYS A 53 -13.19 5.69 -10.54
CA CYS A 53 -13.88 6.76 -9.85
C CYS A 53 -12.85 7.78 -9.35
N ASN A 54 -12.77 8.93 -10.00
CA ASN A 54 -11.84 10.01 -9.66
C ASN A 54 -12.48 11.06 -8.74
N SER A 55 -13.36 10.64 -7.84
CA SER A 55 -14.09 11.54 -6.96
C SER A 55 -14.24 10.93 -5.58
N ASN A 56 -14.26 11.81 -4.55
CA ASN A 56 -14.62 11.41 -3.20
C ASN A 56 -16.14 11.37 -3.00
N ARG A 57 -16.90 11.81 -4.02
CA ARG A 57 -18.37 11.71 -4.04
C ARG A 57 -18.76 10.39 -4.70
N LEU A 58 -18.75 9.31 -3.94
CA LEU A 58 -18.91 7.96 -4.46
C LEU A 58 -20.24 7.76 -5.20
N HIS A 59 -21.29 8.49 -4.79
CA HIS A 59 -22.60 8.39 -5.43
C HIS A 59 -22.62 8.93 -6.87
N THR A 60 -21.58 9.66 -7.28
CA THR A 60 -21.46 10.18 -8.66
C THR A 60 -20.80 9.18 -9.61
N CYS A 61 -20.26 8.09 -9.06
CA CYS A 61 -19.57 7.07 -9.84
C CYS A 61 -20.47 5.86 -10.08
N SER A 62 -20.25 5.15 -11.18
CA SER A 62 -20.92 3.88 -11.44
C SER A 62 -20.32 2.78 -10.57
N ASP A 63 -21.05 1.68 -10.42
CA ASP A 63 -20.56 0.50 -9.71
C ASP A 63 -19.26 -0.03 -10.33
N ALA A 64 -19.18 -0.04 -11.65
CA ALA A 64 -17.99 -0.48 -12.36
C ALA A 64 -16.77 0.41 -12.04
N GLN A 65 -16.98 1.73 -11.98
CA GLN A 65 -15.91 2.67 -11.62
C GLN A 65 -15.43 2.46 -10.19
N LEU A 66 -16.34 2.24 -9.26
CA LEU A 66 -16.01 1.99 -7.86
C LEU A 66 -15.24 0.67 -7.71
N LEU A 67 -15.73 -0.38 -8.35
CA LEU A 67 -15.09 -1.70 -8.29
C LEU A 67 -13.67 -1.66 -8.87
N ASN A 68 -13.51 -1.05 -10.05
CA ASN A 68 -12.20 -0.95 -10.69
C ASN A 68 -11.20 -0.16 -9.84
N THR A 69 -11.67 0.94 -9.25
CA THR A 69 -10.81 1.76 -8.38
C THR A 69 -10.37 0.98 -7.15
N TYR A 70 -11.29 0.24 -6.53
CA TYR A 70 -10.97 -0.60 -5.38
C TYR A 70 -9.99 -1.72 -5.76
N ASP A 71 -10.21 -2.37 -6.90
CA ASP A 71 -9.33 -3.44 -7.38
C ASP A 71 -7.90 -2.93 -7.64
N ASN A 72 -7.76 -1.69 -8.11
CA ASN A 72 -6.44 -1.06 -8.27
C ASN A 72 -5.73 -0.90 -6.92
N ILE A 73 -6.47 -0.58 -5.85
CA ILE A 73 -5.91 -0.51 -4.49
C ILE A 73 -5.45 -1.89 -4.02
N ILE A 74 -6.24 -2.93 -4.29
CA ILE A 74 -5.87 -4.31 -3.94
C ILE A 74 -4.56 -4.70 -4.63
N LEU A 75 -4.43 -4.37 -5.91
CA LEU A 75 -3.22 -4.64 -6.67
C LEU A 75 -2.00 -3.93 -6.05
N TYR A 76 -2.16 -2.69 -5.65
CA TYR A 76 -1.11 -1.94 -4.97
C TYR A 76 -0.78 -2.50 -3.59
N THR A 77 -1.80 -2.94 -2.85
CA THR A 77 -1.61 -3.58 -1.54
C THR A 77 -0.80 -4.87 -1.68
N ASP A 78 -1.08 -5.67 -2.69
CA ASP A 78 -0.32 -6.88 -2.98
C ASP A 78 1.16 -6.56 -3.22
N TYR A 79 1.44 -5.56 -4.03
CA TYR A 79 2.80 -5.07 -4.28
C TYR A 79 3.49 -4.62 -2.98
N PHE A 80 2.78 -3.88 -2.13
CA PHE A 80 3.29 -3.40 -0.85
C PHE A 80 3.66 -4.58 0.07
N LEU A 81 2.77 -5.57 0.18
CA LEU A 81 3.02 -6.75 1.00
C LEU A 81 4.20 -7.57 0.47
N ASP A 82 4.33 -7.69 -0.84
CA ASP A 82 5.47 -8.38 -1.46
C ASP A 82 6.80 -7.72 -1.04
N LYS A 83 6.86 -6.41 -1.00
CA LYS A 83 8.05 -5.67 -0.56
C LYS A 83 8.40 -5.96 0.90
N ILE A 84 7.39 -6.04 1.78
CA ILE A 84 7.61 -6.38 3.19
C ILE A 84 8.13 -7.81 3.31
N ILE A 85 7.51 -8.75 2.63
CA ILE A 85 7.90 -10.17 2.66
C ILE A 85 9.33 -10.33 2.16
N ALA A 86 9.69 -9.69 1.05
CA ALA A 86 11.04 -9.73 0.50
C ALA A 86 12.08 -9.18 1.50
N ASN A 87 11.74 -8.09 2.19
CA ASN A 87 12.59 -7.52 3.23
C ASN A 87 12.80 -8.51 4.38
N LEU A 88 11.72 -9.14 4.86
CA LEU A 88 11.79 -10.12 5.94
C LEU A 88 12.60 -11.36 5.54
N GLU A 89 12.44 -11.85 4.32
CA GLU A 89 13.21 -12.97 3.80
C GLU A 89 14.70 -12.64 3.78
N SER A 90 15.07 -11.42 3.43
CA SER A 90 16.47 -10.98 3.42
C SER A 90 17.09 -10.94 4.83
N LEU A 91 16.25 -10.91 5.87
CA LEU A 91 16.66 -10.86 7.27
C LEU A 91 16.58 -12.23 7.96
N SER A 92 16.23 -13.30 7.23
CA SER A 92 15.96 -14.62 7.83
C SER A 92 17.17 -15.23 8.56
N GLU A 93 18.39 -14.85 8.21
CA GLU A 93 19.60 -15.29 8.91
C GLU A 93 19.81 -14.53 10.22
N GLN A 94 19.33 -13.32 10.31
CA GLN A 94 19.45 -12.45 11.49
C GLN A 94 18.32 -12.69 12.51
N TYR A 95 17.11 -12.93 12.02
CA TYR A 95 15.92 -13.16 12.83
C TYR A 95 15.29 -14.50 12.50
N GLN A 96 14.87 -15.21 13.51
CA GLN A 96 14.16 -16.49 13.35
C GLN A 96 12.67 -16.36 13.63
#